data_64e453a7c4e376b8fe0972ded7a5ec2e
#
_entry.id   64e453a7c4e376b8fe0972ded7a5ec2e
#
_cell.length_a   1.000
_cell.length_b   1.000
_cell.length_c   1.000
_cell.angle_alpha   90.00
_cell.angle_beta   90.00
_cell.angle_gamma   90.00
#
_symmetry.space_group_name_H-M   'P 1'
#
loop_
_entity.id
_entity.type
_entity.pdbx_description
1 polymer ?
#
loop_
_entity_poly.entity_id
_entity_poly.type
_entity_poly.pdbx_seq_one_letter_code
_entity_poly.pdbx_strand_id
1 'polypeptide(L)'
;MRAYERLLKYAKVYTTSDPESGTHPSAAREFDLAHLLVEEMKSIGIEDAFVDEHCYVYGSIPATKGCEKKPALGLIAHMDTAPDAPGENVKPILHENYDGGDVTLPGTGTVMKTSTFPFLKELKGETLITTDGTTLLGADDKSGVAEILTAAETLIKKKLPHGKLCIAFTPDEEIGEGASLFDIPGFGADFAYTVDGGDVGGIEYENFNAASATVTIHGFSVHPGSAKDAMINASNVAMEFHMALPVMARPETTEGYQGFYHLCQMYGDVTEAKLGYILRDHDAGKLQFKKDNLLHIACYLNGKYGPGTVEVEIKDSYRNMLEKIKPHFHLVETARKAIEKAGLTPEEIPVRGGTDGAVLSWKGLPCPNLGTGGFNFHGVCECTTAERMDKATEILLNIIELYSK
;
A
#
# COMPACT_ATOMS: atom_id res chain seq x y z
N MET A 1 16.89 -20.78 -1.38
CA MET A 1 15.59 -20.75 -2.11
C MET A 1 15.54 -19.43 -2.86
N ARG A 2 15.04 -19.36 -4.10
CA ARG A 2 14.81 -18.08 -4.79
C ARG A 2 13.54 -17.39 -4.24
N ALA A 3 13.43 -16.07 -4.40
CA ALA A 3 12.27 -15.32 -3.86
C ALA A 3 10.93 -15.80 -4.43
N TYR A 4 10.84 -16.02 -5.74
CA TYR A 4 9.60 -16.51 -6.36
C TYR A 4 9.17 -17.90 -5.84
N GLU A 5 10.11 -18.78 -5.47
CA GLU A 5 9.76 -20.10 -4.89
C GLU A 5 9.10 -19.94 -3.52
N ARG A 6 9.50 -18.92 -2.75
CA ARG A 6 8.83 -18.51 -1.50
C ARG A 6 7.44 -17.94 -1.78
N LEU A 7 7.35 -17.01 -2.74
CA LEU A 7 6.06 -16.44 -3.14
C LEU A 7 5.04 -17.54 -3.50
N LEU A 8 5.42 -18.54 -4.32
CA LEU A 8 4.56 -19.66 -4.68
C LEU A 8 4.04 -20.47 -3.47
N LYS A 9 4.79 -20.46 -2.36
CA LYS A 9 4.40 -21.08 -1.10
C LYS A 9 3.47 -20.16 -0.30
N TYR A 10 3.84 -18.87 -0.15
CA TYR A 10 3.10 -17.90 0.66
C TYR A 10 1.76 -17.50 0.04
N ALA A 11 1.70 -17.37 -1.27
CA ALA A 11 0.48 -17.05 -2.02
C ALA A 11 -0.68 -18.05 -1.76
N LYS A 12 -0.36 -19.29 -1.41
CA LYS A 12 -1.37 -20.34 -1.09
C LYS A 12 -1.95 -20.21 0.30
N VAL A 13 -1.35 -19.43 1.18
CA VAL A 13 -1.88 -19.17 2.52
C VAL A 13 -2.89 -18.03 2.41
N TYR A 14 -4.11 -18.28 2.88
CA TYR A 14 -5.18 -17.29 2.83
C TYR A 14 -5.01 -16.26 3.92
N THR A 15 -4.83 -14.97 3.55
CA THR A 15 -4.53 -13.87 4.48
C THR A 15 -5.29 -12.58 4.16
N THR A 16 -6.37 -12.64 3.40
CA THR A 16 -7.15 -11.42 3.06
C THR A 16 -7.68 -10.77 4.33
N SER A 17 -7.39 -9.49 4.51
CA SER A 17 -7.86 -8.65 5.61
C SER A 17 -9.38 -8.41 5.54
N ASP A 18 -9.99 -8.02 6.67
CA ASP A 18 -11.44 -7.80 6.79
C ASP A 18 -11.72 -6.39 7.37
N PRO A 19 -12.03 -5.40 6.52
CA PRO A 19 -12.24 -4.01 6.97
C PRO A 19 -13.45 -3.84 7.89
N GLU A 20 -14.36 -4.81 7.95
CA GLU A 20 -15.58 -4.74 8.76
C GLU A 20 -15.45 -5.44 10.13
N SER A 21 -14.33 -6.13 10.39
CA SER A 21 -14.16 -6.96 11.60
C SER A 21 -14.11 -6.14 12.90
N GLY A 22 -13.52 -4.96 12.86
CA GLY A 22 -13.27 -4.12 14.04
C GLY A 22 -12.28 -4.73 15.05
N THR A 23 -11.49 -5.73 14.63
CA THR A 23 -10.42 -6.38 15.43
C THR A 23 -9.05 -6.15 14.80
N HIS A 24 -7.97 -6.44 15.55
CA HIS A 24 -6.61 -6.42 15.03
C HIS A 24 -5.83 -7.65 15.55
N PRO A 25 -5.32 -8.57 14.67
CA PRO A 25 -5.50 -8.47 13.21
C PRO A 25 -6.99 -8.54 12.83
N SER A 26 -7.30 -7.99 11.68
CA SER A 26 -8.69 -7.97 11.18
C SER A 26 -9.21 -9.37 10.89
N ALA A 27 -8.32 -10.29 10.54
CA ALA A 27 -8.65 -11.67 10.25
C ALA A 27 -7.68 -12.64 10.92
N ALA A 28 -8.20 -13.54 11.76
CA ALA A 28 -7.38 -14.53 12.47
C ALA A 28 -6.57 -15.46 11.53
N ARG A 29 -6.98 -15.60 10.27
CA ARG A 29 -6.27 -16.37 9.23
C ARG A 29 -4.89 -15.80 8.89
N GLU A 30 -4.60 -14.56 9.19
CA GLU A 30 -3.27 -13.95 8.98
C GLU A 30 -2.20 -14.61 9.85
N PHE A 31 -2.57 -15.11 11.04
CA PHE A 31 -1.69 -15.91 11.88
C PHE A 31 -1.16 -17.17 11.19
N ASP A 32 -1.86 -17.74 10.21
CA ASP A 32 -1.41 -18.95 9.52
C ASP A 32 -0.11 -18.67 8.74
N LEU A 33 -0.03 -17.51 8.07
CA LEU A 33 1.20 -17.07 7.41
C LEU A 33 2.24 -16.61 8.44
N ALA A 34 1.85 -15.87 9.46
CA ALA A 34 2.76 -15.38 10.51
C ALA A 34 3.51 -16.54 11.18
N HIS A 35 2.85 -17.60 11.57
CA HIS A 35 3.48 -18.79 12.16
C HIS A 35 4.43 -19.50 11.18
N LEU A 36 4.01 -19.62 9.91
CA LEU A 36 4.85 -20.20 8.85
C LEU A 36 6.13 -19.38 8.67
N LEU A 37 6.04 -18.04 8.69
CA LEU A 37 7.19 -17.16 8.55
C LEU A 37 8.13 -17.26 9.76
N VAL A 38 7.62 -17.33 11.00
CA VAL A 38 8.44 -17.54 12.19
C VAL A 38 9.21 -18.86 12.12
N GLU A 39 8.57 -19.95 11.68
CA GLU A 39 9.23 -21.25 11.49
C GLU A 39 10.34 -21.16 10.41
N GLU A 40 10.06 -20.51 9.29
CA GLU A 40 11.03 -20.32 8.23
C GLU A 40 12.20 -19.43 8.66
N MET A 41 11.94 -18.30 9.34
CA MET A 41 12.96 -17.42 9.90
C MET A 41 13.91 -18.19 10.82
N LYS A 42 13.39 -18.99 11.73
CA LYS A 42 14.22 -19.84 12.61
C LYS A 42 15.02 -20.86 11.81
N SER A 43 14.43 -21.48 10.80
CA SER A 43 15.10 -22.48 9.97
C SER A 43 16.28 -21.94 9.18
N ILE A 44 16.29 -20.64 8.84
CA ILE A 44 17.39 -19.98 8.13
C ILE A 44 18.40 -19.33 9.08
N GLY A 45 18.16 -19.36 10.43
CA GLY A 45 19.11 -18.90 11.44
C GLY A 45 18.75 -17.58 12.14
N ILE A 46 17.49 -17.13 12.03
CA ILE A 46 16.96 -15.99 12.79
C ILE A 46 16.27 -16.53 14.05
N GLU A 47 17.09 -16.80 15.07
CA GLU A 47 16.69 -17.57 16.26
C GLU A 47 15.68 -16.85 17.15
N ASP A 48 15.70 -15.50 17.16
CA ASP A 48 14.82 -14.65 17.96
C ASP A 48 13.47 -14.36 17.31
N ALA A 49 13.18 -14.99 16.18
CA ALA A 49 11.93 -14.76 15.47
C ALA A 49 10.70 -15.17 16.30
N PHE A 50 9.69 -14.30 16.36
CA PHE A 50 8.42 -14.55 17.04
C PHE A 50 7.27 -13.80 16.36
N VAL A 51 6.06 -14.22 16.65
CA VAL A 51 4.84 -13.47 16.34
C VAL A 51 4.21 -13.01 17.64
N ASP A 52 3.75 -11.76 17.68
CA ASP A 52 3.10 -11.20 18.86
C ASP A 52 1.57 -11.47 18.87
N GLU A 53 0.88 -10.98 19.90
CA GLU A 53 -0.56 -11.14 20.08
C GLU A 53 -1.40 -10.38 19.04
N HIS A 54 -0.79 -9.43 18.33
CA HIS A 54 -1.39 -8.61 17.28
C HIS A 54 -1.02 -9.06 15.87
N CYS A 55 -0.42 -10.27 15.73
CA CYS A 55 0.00 -10.85 14.46
C CYS A 55 1.22 -10.18 13.79
N TYR A 56 1.97 -9.31 14.47
CA TYR A 56 3.24 -8.84 13.95
C TYR A 56 4.31 -9.90 14.09
N VAL A 57 5.03 -10.18 13.01
CA VAL A 57 6.21 -11.04 13.04
C VAL A 57 7.45 -10.17 13.17
N TYR A 58 8.32 -10.52 14.13
CA TYR A 58 9.60 -9.83 14.35
C TYR A 58 10.74 -10.83 14.40
N GLY A 59 11.92 -10.38 13.99
CA GLY A 59 13.18 -11.11 14.19
C GLY A 59 14.38 -10.25 13.83
N SER A 60 15.58 -10.66 14.26
CA SER A 60 16.79 -9.90 13.97
C SER A 60 17.99 -10.77 13.65
N ILE A 61 18.92 -10.21 12.87
CA ILE A 61 20.24 -10.78 12.60
C ILE A 61 21.27 -9.85 13.27
N PRO A 62 22.03 -10.33 14.27
CA PRO A 62 23.05 -9.53 14.94
C PRO A 62 24.12 -9.04 13.97
N ALA A 63 24.68 -7.85 14.22
CA ALA A 63 25.77 -7.30 13.43
C ALA A 63 26.96 -8.27 13.35
N THR A 64 27.57 -8.35 12.18
CA THR A 64 28.81 -9.12 12.00
C THR A 64 29.99 -8.41 12.69
N LYS A 65 31.04 -9.20 13.02
CA LYS A 65 32.24 -8.68 13.65
C LYS A 65 32.86 -7.52 12.85
N GLY A 66 33.01 -6.38 13.50
CA GLY A 66 33.50 -5.13 12.90
C GLY A 66 32.42 -4.19 12.39
N CYS A 67 31.16 -4.63 12.36
CA CYS A 67 30.00 -3.82 11.95
C CYS A 67 29.06 -3.45 13.12
N GLU A 68 29.46 -3.69 14.38
CA GLU A 68 28.61 -3.49 15.57
C GLU A 68 28.22 -2.03 15.80
N LYS A 69 28.97 -1.09 15.22
CA LYS A 69 28.71 0.35 15.29
C LYS A 69 27.94 0.90 14.07
N LYS A 70 27.66 0.05 13.10
CA LYS A 70 26.86 0.44 11.94
C LYS A 70 25.39 0.55 12.36
N PRO A 71 24.61 1.41 11.68
CA PRO A 71 23.20 1.57 12.02
C PRO A 71 22.43 0.26 11.91
N ALA A 72 21.40 0.12 12.74
CA ALA A 72 20.45 -0.98 12.65
C ALA A 72 19.45 -0.68 11.53
N LEU A 73 19.45 -1.53 10.51
CA LEU A 73 18.57 -1.41 9.35
C LEU A 73 17.31 -2.28 9.53
N GLY A 74 16.13 -1.71 9.32
CA GLY A 74 14.86 -2.42 9.26
C GLY A 74 14.45 -2.78 7.83
N LEU A 75 13.88 -3.96 7.64
CA LEU A 75 13.17 -4.37 6.42
C LEU A 75 11.78 -4.85 6.81
N ILE A 76 10.75 -4.32 6.18
CA ILE A 76 9.34 -4.53 6.53
C ILE A 76 8.54 -4.85 5.26
N ALA A 77 7.58 -5.77 5.35
CA ALA A 77 6.62 -6.10 4.31
C ALA A 77 5.30 -6.51 4.97
N HIS A 78 4.17 -6.48 4.26
CA HIS A 78 2.92 -6.93 4.85
C HIS A 78 2.53 -8.35 4.44
N MET A 79 1.73 -9.02 5.29
CA MET A 79 1.35 -10.42 5.11
C MET A 79 -0.06 -10.58 4.55
N ASP A 80 -0.92 -9.62 4.80
CA ASP A 80 -2.30 -9.65 4.34
C ASP A 80 -2.42 -9.41 2.84
N THR A 81 -3.59 -9.60 2.29
CA THR A 81 -3.92 -9.30 0.89
C THR A 81 -5.20 -8.49 0.82
N ALA A 82 -5.31 -7.66 -0.21
CA ALA A 82 -6.45 -6.79 -0.44
C ALA A 82 -7.79 -7.56 -0.48
N PRO A 83 -8.87 -6.99 0.11
CA PRO A 83 -10.20 -7.56 0.05
C PRO A 83 -10.93 -7.30 -1.29
N ASP A 84 -10.32 -6.55 -2.21
CA ASP A 84 -10.92 -6.13 -3.48
C ASP A 84 -11.14 -7.29 -4.46
N ALA A 85 -10.35 -8.38 -4.35
CA ALA A 85 -10.47 -9.59 -5.14
C ALA A 85 -10.35 -10.84 -4.24
N PRO A 86 -10.92 -11.99 -4.66
CA PRO A 86 -10.80 -13.23 -3.88
C PRO A 86 -9.33 -13.61 -3.66
N GLY A 87 -8.95 -13.93 -2.40
CA GLY A 87 -7.60 -14.31 -2.00
C GLY A 87 -7.49 -15.74 -1.46
N GLU A 88 -8.56 -16.55 -1.52
CA GLU A 88 -8.59 -17.93 -1.04
C GLU A 88 -8.35 -18.94 -2.18
N ASN A 89 -7.59 -20.00 -1.89
CA ASN A 89 -7.26 -21.06 -2.86
C ASN A 89 -6.48 -20.55 -4.09
N VAL A 90 -5.55 -19.65 -3.90
CA VAL A 90 -4.69 -19.11 -4.94
C VAL A 90 -3.91 -20.22 -5.65
N LYS A 91 -3.94 -20.19 -6.99
CA LYS A 91 -3.26 -21.16 -7.88
C LYS A 91 -2.25 -20.43 -8.76
N PRO A 92 -1.02 -20.23 -8.30
CA PRO A 92 0.02 -19.57 -9.09
C PRO A 92 0.37 -20.40 -10.34
N ILE A 93 0.55 -19.71 -11.48
CA ILE A 93 0.93 -20.30 -12.77
C ILE A 93 2.22 -19.64 -13.23
N LEU A 94 3.19 -20.47 -13.61
CA LEU A 94 4.46 -20.04 -14.17
C LEU A 94 4.42 -20.09 -15.70
N HIS A 95 4.74 -18.98 -16.35
CA HIS A 95 4.90 -18.87 -17.79
C HIS A 95 6.40 -18.69 -18.08
N GLU A 96 7.13 -19.81 -18.18
CA GLU A 96 8.57 -19.80 -18.43
C GLU A 96 8.90 -19.21 -19.81
N ASN A 97 9.96 -18.40 -19.88
CA ASN A 97 10.40 -17.75 -21.12
C ASN A 97 9.24 -17.04 -21.84
N TYR A 98 8.50 -16.22 -21.08
CA TYR A 98 7.31 -15.52 -21.55
C TYR A 98 7.57 -14.74 -22.85
N ASP A 99 6.68 -14.86 -23.82
CA ASP A 99 6.87 -14.30 -25.17
C ASP A 99 6.58 -12.81 -25.30
N GLY A 100 5.98 -12.19 -24.26
CA GLY A 100 5.58 -10.77 -24.26
C GLY A 100 4.22 -10.53 -24.92
N GLY A 101 3.44 -11.59 -25.20
CA GLY A 101 2.10 -11.53 -25.80
C GLY A 101 0.94 -11.42 -24.78
N ASP A 102 -0.27 -11.61 -25.28
CA ASP A 102 -1.45 -11.66 -24.42
C ASP A 102 -1.46 -12.97 -23.59
N VAL A 103 -1.90 -12.90 -22.33
CA VAL A 103 -1.97 -14.05 -21.42
C VAL A 103 -3.40 -14.39 -21.11
N THR A 104 -3.81 -15.63 -21.34
CA THR A 104 -5.14 -16.12 -20.95
C THR A 104 -5.07 -16.82 -19.59
N LEU A 105 -5.86 -16.36 -18.65
CA LEU A 105 -5.99 -16.96 -17.31
C LEU A 105 -7.00 -18.12 -17.39
N PRO A 106 -6.54 -19.38 -17.19
CA PRO A 106 -7.32 -20.55 -17.63
C PRO A 106 -8.57 -20.85 -16.77
N GLY A 107 -8.65 -20.34 -15.53
CA GLY A 107 -9.79 -20.59 -14.64
C GLY A 107 -11.05 -19.79 -15.02
N THR A 108 -10.86 -18.59 -15.59
CA THR A 108 -11.95 -17.67 -15.95
C THR A 108 -12.04 -17.40 -17.45
N GLY A 109 -10.97 -17.66 -18.22
CA GLY A 109 -10.85 -17.22 -19.61
C GLY A 109 -10.53 -15.73 -19.75
N THR A 110 -10.27 -15.03 -18.67
CA THR A 110 -9.83 -13.62 -18.69
C THR A 110 -8.53 -13.49 -19.47
N VAL A 111 -8.45 -12.51 -20.37
CA VAL A 111 -7.25 -12.25 -21.18
C VAL A 111 -6.59 -10.97 -20.72
N MET A 112 -5.37 -11.08 -20.21
CA MET A 112 -4.49 -9.95 -19.96
C MET A 112 -3.91 -9.50 -21.30
N LYS A 113 -4.49 -8.44 -21.88
CA LYS A 113 -4.08 -7.96 -23.20
C LYS A 113 -2.93 -6.97 -23.09
N THR A 114 -1.95 -7.11 -23.96
CA THR A 114 -0.84 -6.16 -24.08
C THR A 114 -1.27 -4.75 -24.53
N SER A 115 -2.47 -4.61 -25.09
CA SER A 115 -3.08 -3.31 -25.39
C SER A 115 -3.62 -2.61 -24.14
N THR A 116 -4.03 -3.38 -23.12
CA THR A 116 -4.55 -2.86 -21.84
C THR A 116 -3.42 -2.75 -20.81
N PHE A 117 -2.51 -3.71 -20.82
CA PHE A 117 -1.35 -3.81 -19.92
C PHE A 117 -0.04 -3.78 -20.73
N PRO A 118 0.43 -2.60 -21.17
CA PRO A 118 1.59 -2.47 -22.05
C PRO A 118 2.90 -3.02 -21.46
N PHE A 119 3.05 -3.01 -20.12
CA PHE A 119 4.21 -3.55 -19.41
C PHE A 119 4.47 -5.03 -19.73
N LEU A 120 3.45 -5.81 -20.08
CA LEU A 120 3.60 -7.22 -20.45
C LEU A 120 4.65 -7.45 -21.56
N LYS A 121 4.80 -6.49 -22.48
CA LYS A 121 5.78 -6.57 -23.56
C LYS A 121 7.24 -6.47 -23.05
N GLU A 122 7.41 -5.77 -21.93
CA GLU A 122 8.73 -5.55 -21.30
C GLU A 122 9.19 -6.80 -20.54
N LEU A 123 8.24 -7.68 -20.15
CA LEU A 123 8.50 -8.91 -19.43
C LEU A 123 8.91 -10.08 -20.34
N LYS A 124 9.10 -9.82 -21.64
CA LYS A 124 9.49 -10.85 -22.61
C LYS A 124 10.83 -11.50 -22.23
N GLY A 125 10.83 -12.83 -22.17
CA GLY A 125 11.99 -13.65 -21.81
C GLY A 125 12.12 -13.94 -20.32
N GLU A 126 11.31 -13.29 -19.50
CA GLU A 126 11.23 -13.55 -18.05
C GLU A 126 10.26 -14.71 -17.75
N THR A 127 10.30 -15.21 -16.52
CA THR A 127 9.33 -16.17 -16.01
C THR A 127 8.17 -15.42 -15.35
N LEU A 128 7.11 -15.18 -16.12
CA LEU A 128 5.92 -14.48 -15.62
C LEU A 128 5.13 -15.39 -14.68
N ILE A 129 4.66 -14.84 -13.57
CA ILE A 129 3.85 -15.50 -12.53
C ILE A 129 2.49 -14.83 -12.48
N THR A 130 1.43 -15.61 -12.73
CA THR A 130 0.02 -15.17 -12.66
C THR A 130 -0.77 -16.15 -11.79
N THR A 131 -2.09 -15.96 -11.69
CA THR A 131 -3.03 -16.97 -11.20
C THR A 131 -3.85 -17.57 -12.35
N ASP A 132 -4.77 -18.48 -11.99
CA ASP A 132 -5.75 -18.98 -12.96
C ASP A 132 -6.86 -17.95 -13.30
N GLY A 133 -6.85 -16.78 -12.65
CA GLY A 133 -7.82 -15.70 -12.85
C GLY A 133 -9.04 -15.76 -11.92
N THR A 134 -9.11 -16.74 -11.03
CA THR A 134 -10.19 -16.84 -10.03
C THR A 134 -9.91 -16.05 -8.77
N THR A 135 -8.63 -15.69 -8.53
CA THR A 135 -8.14 -14.97 -7.36
C THR A 135 -7.10 -13.92 -7.77
N LEU A 136 -6.78 -13.00 -6.86
CA LEU A 136 -5.51 -12.28 -6.92
C LEU A 136 -4.34 -13.24 -6.72
N LEU A 137 -3.08 -12.79 -6.96
CA LEU A 137 -1.87 -13.59 -6.70
C LEU A 137 -1.37 -13.43 -5.25
N GLY A 138 -1.55 -12.23 -4.68
CA GLY A 138 -0.96 -11.82 -3.41
C GLY A 138 0.54 -11.53 -3.54
N ALA A 139 0.97 -11.07 -4.73
CA ALA A 139 2.31 -10.52 -4.91
C ALA A 139 2.50 -9.26 -4.08
N ASP A 140 1.46 -8.51 -3.90
CA ASP A 140 1.26 -7.45 -2.93
C ASP A 140 0.72 -8.06 -1.62
N ASP A 141 1.52 -8.16 -0.51
CA ASP A 141 2.98 -7.90 -0.55
C ASP A 141 3.80 -9.15 -0.12
N LYS A 142 3.29 -10.34 -0.42
CA LYS A 142 4.04 -11.59 -0.17
C LYS A 142 5.30 -11.69 -1.03
N SER A 143 5.44 -10.84 -2.08
CA SER A 143 6.72 -10.70 -2.81
C SER A 143 7.77 -10.05 -1.93
N GLY A 144 7.47 -8.93 -1.29
CA GLY A 144 8.38 -8.27 -0.36
C GLY A 144 8.79 -9.18 0.81
N VAL A 145 7.81 -9.91 1.38
CA VAL A 145 8.09 -10.96 2.40
C VAL A 145 9.10 -11.98 1.88
N ALA A 146 8.89 -12.49 0.67
CA ALA A 146 9.77 -13.51 0.05
C ALA A 146 11.16 -12.98 -0.26
N GLU A 147 11.26 -11.74 -0.72
CA GLU A 147 12.51 -11.04 -1.07
C GLU A 147 13.35 -10.75 0.17
N ILE A 148 12.73 -10.24 1.23
CA ILE A 148 13.39 -9.99 2.53
C ILE A 148 13.97 -11.30 3.08
N LEU A 149 13.20 -12.39 3.13
CA LEU A 149 13.69 -13.67 3.64
C LEU A 149 14.76 -14.30 2.74
N THR A 150 14.70 -14.06 1.42
CA THR A 150 15.73 -14.53 0.49
C THR A 150 17.03 -13.75 0.66
N ALA A 151 16.95 -12.44 0.89
CA ALA A 151 18.12 -11.61 1.20
C ALA A 151 18.73 -12.02 2.54
N ALA A 152 17.92 -12.22 3.59
CA ALA A 152 18.35 -12.66 4.91
C ALA A 152 19.04 -14.04 4.86
N GLU A 153 18.44 -15.01 4.20
CA GLU A 153 19.05 -16.34 4.01
C GLU A 153 20.40 -16.25 3.28
N THR A 154 20.47 -15.40 2.24
CA THR A 154 21.69 -15.18 1.47
C THR A 154 22.79 -14.55 2.32
N LEU A 155 22.42 -13.55 3.12
CA LEU A 155 23.30 -12.85 4.05
C LEU A 155 23.96 -13.82 5.05
N ILE A 156 23.14 -14.64 5.70
CA ILE A 156 23.57 -15.64 6.69
C ILE A 156 24.45 -16.72 6.03
N LYS A 157 23.99 -17.32 4.94
CA LYS A 157 24.71 -18.41 4.26
C LYS A 157 26.06 -17.98 3.70
N LYS A 158 26.13 -16.78 3.11
CA LYS A 158 27.38 -16.24 2.54
C LYS A 158 28.24 -15.52 3.55
N LYS A 159 27.75 -15.34 4.79
CA LYS A 159 28.44 -14.61 5.88
C LYS A 159 28.87 -13.21 5.43
N LEU A 160 27.98 -12.49 4.76
CA LEU A 160 28.29 -11.15 4.27
C LEU A 160 28.39 -10.16 5.44
N PRO A 161 29.28 -9.15 5.41
CA PRO A 161 29.34 -8.11 6.44
C PRO A 161 28.08 -7.27 6.48
N HIS A 162 27.53 -7.03 7.69
CA HIS A 162 26.36 -6.18 7.89
C HIS A 162 26.26 -5.64 9.32
N GLY A 163 25.60 -4.50 9.52
CA GLY A 163 25.12 -4.02 10.81
C GLY A 163 23.98 -4.91 11.33
N LYS A 164 23.34 -4.54 12.43
CA LYS A 164 22.13 -5.23 12.89
C LYS A 164 21.05 -5.11 11.79
N LEU A 165 20.45 -6.23 11.40
CA LEU A 165 19.30 -6.26 10.50
C LEU A 165 18.07 -6.65 11.31
N CYS A 166 17.04 -5.78 11.30
CA CYS A 166 15.76 -6.04 11.92
C CYS A 166 14.74 -6.36 10.81
N ILE A 167 13.93 -7.38 11.01
CA ILE A 167 12.93 -7.84 10.03
C ILE A 167 11.58 -7.85 10.72
N ALA A 168 10.58 -7.28 10.06
CA ALA A 168 9.20 -7.40 10.54
C ALA A 168 8.23 -7.64 9.38
N PHE A 169 7.14 -8.35 9.69
CA PHE A 169 6.01 -8.50 8.78
C PHE A 169 4.75 -8.05 9.48
N THR A 170 3.98 -7.18 8.81
CA THR A 170 2.77 -6.54 9.36
C THR A 170 1.50 -7.23 8.89
N PRO A 171 0.44 -7.30 9.72
CA PRO A 171 -0.92 -7.61 9.29
C PRO A 171 -1.62 -6.34 8.80
N ASP A 172 -2.81 -6.45 8.20
CA ASP A 172 -3.80 -5.37 8.02
C ASP A 172 -3.33 -4.10 7.28
N GLU A 173 -2.26 -4.17 6.47
CA GLU A 173 -1.80 -3.03 5.68
C GLU A 173 -2.89 -2.57 4.70
N GLU A 174 -3.52 -3.50 4.01
CA GLU A 174 -4.49 -3.31 2.94
C GLU A 174 -5.80 -2.62 3.39
N ILE A 175 -6.00 -2.54 4.69
CA ILE A 175 -7.10 -1.78 5.31
C ILE A 175 -6.60 -0.53 6.05
N GLY A 176 -5.31 -0.21 5.94
CA GLY A 176 -4.67 0.98 6.51
C GLY A 176 -4.35 0.88 8.00
N GLU A 177 -4.32 -0.33 8.58
CA GLU A 177 -4.07 -0.57 10.00
C GLU A 177 -2.71 -1.24 10.26
N GLY A 178 -1.93 -1.57 9.22
CA GLY A 178 -0.70 -2.35 9.30
C GLY A 178 0.34 -1.80 10.29
N ALA A 179 0.54 -0.49 10.33
CA ALA A 179 1.47 0.12 11.28
C ALA A 179 0.82 0.55 12.61
N SER A 180 -0.48 0.27 12.85
CA SER A 180 -1.23 0.84 13.98
C SER A 180 -0.67 0.44 15.35
N LEU A 181 -0.35 -0.84 15.55
CA LEU A 181 0.18 -1.40 16.80
C LEU A 181 1.65 -1.83 16.71
N PHE A 182 2.36 -1.45 15.65
CA PHE A 182 3.76 -1.79 15.44
C PHE A 182 4.66 -1.31 16.59
N ASP A 183 5.41 -2.23 17.22
CA ASP A 183 6.33 -1.93 18.31
C ASP A 183 7.69 -1.40 17.80
N ILE A 184 7.76 -0.11 17.48
CA ILE A 184 8.99 0.53 17.00
C ILE A 184 10.16 0.38 18.00
N PRO A 185 9.99 0.62 19.31
CA PRO A 185 11.08 0.40 20.28
C PRO A 185 11.58 -1.04 20.31
N GLY A 186 10.67 -2.03 20.31
CA GLY A 186 11.02 -3.46 20.31
C GLY A 186 11.66 -3.91 19.01
N PHE A 187 11.23 -3.37 17.87
CA PHE A 187 11.83 -3.61 16.56
C PHE A 187 13.30 -3.16 16.53
N GLY A 188 13.61 -2.01 17.11
CA GLY A 188 14.97 -1.57 17.41
C GLY A 188 15.84 -1.31 16.18
N ALA A 189 15.26 -0.83 15.09
CA ALA A 189 15.95 -0.29 13.92
C ALA A 189 16.10 1.24 14.04
N ASP A 190 17.21 1.80 13.53
CA ASP A 190 17.41 3.25 13.46
C ASP A 190 16.59 3.88 12.32
N PHE A 191 16.38 3.14 11.26
CA PHE A 191 15.55 3.45 10.09
C PHE A 191 15.22 2.15 9.35
N ALA A 192 14.24 2.20 8.45
CA ALA A 192 13.79 1.02 7.72
C ALA A 192 13.47 1.31 6.25
N TYR A 193 13.20 0.26 5.50
CA TYR A 193 12.48 0.30 4.23
C TYR A 193 11.29 -0.67 4.32
N THR A 194 10.13 -0.22 3.84
CA THR A 194 9.09 -1.15 3.41
C THR A 194 9.45 -1.68 2.02
N VAL A 195 9.20 -2.95 1.77
CA VAL A 195 9.46 -3.62 0.47
C VAL A 195 8.10 -4.00 -0.08
N ASP A 196 7.37 -3.00 -0.59
CA ASP A 196 5.93 -3.02 -0.83
C ASP A 196 5.53 -2.08 -1.98
N GLY A 197 6.48 -1.75 -2.86
CA GLY A 197 6.23 -0.88 -4.00
C GLY A 197 5.95 -1.65 -5.30
N GLY A 198 5.69 -0.91 -6.38
CA GLY A 198 5.44 -1.45 -7.71
C GLY A 198 6.69 -1.93 -8.42
N ASP A 199 7.13 -1.21 -9.46
CA ASP A 199 8.28 -1.62 -10.28
C ASP A 199 9.58 -1.73 -9.46
N VAL A 200 10.37 -2.74 -9.76
CA VAL A 200 11.60 -3.11 -9.03
C VAL A 200 12.67 -1.99 -8.95
N GLY A 201 12.63 -1.00 -9.84
CA GLY A 201 13.46 0.20 -9.78
C GLY A 201 12.88 1.35 -8.96
N GLY A 202 11.68 1.15 -8.41
CA GLY A 202 10.90 2.18 -7.72
C GLY A 202 11.45 2.53 -6.34
N ILE A 203 11.48 3.83 -6.05
CA ILE A 203 11.73 4.38 -4.72
C ILE A 203 10.58 5.34 -4.42
N GLU A 204 9.87 5.08 -3.35
CA GLU A 204 8.69 5.84 -2.96
C GLU A 204 8.95 6.44 -1.58
N TYR A 205 9.06 7.76 -1.52
CA TYR A 205 9.32 8.51 -0.29
C TYR A 205 8.40 9.72 -0.16
N GLU A 206 7.43 9.81 -1.06
CA GLU A 206 6.32 10.75 -1.04
C GLU A 206 5.01 10.00 -1.27
N ASN A 207 4.01 10.31 -0.47
CA ASN A 207 2.67 9.78 -0.60
C ASN A 207 1.63 10.88 -0.42
N PHE A 208 0.36 10.61 -0.70
CA PHE A 208 -0.68 11.58 -0.43
C PHE A 208 -0.79 11.92 1.06
N ASN A 209 -1.15 13.18 1.36
CA ASN A 209 -1.91 13.50 2.55
C ASN A 209 -3.38 13.16 2.29
N ALA A 210 -4.06 12.64 3.28
CA ALA A 210 -5.40 12.08 3.14
C ALA A 210 -6.37 12.59 4.20
N ALA A 211 -7.60 12.81 3.77
CA ALA A 211 -8.73 13.03 4.65
C ALA A 211 -9.98 12.39 4.05
N SER A 212 -10.95 12.06 4.90
CA SER A 212 -12.31 11.74 4.52
C SER A 212 -13.24 12.88 4.90
N ALA A 213 -14.36 13.01 4.19
CA ALA A 213 -15.39 13.95 4.55
C ALA A 213 -16.78 13.34 4.35
N THR A 214 -17.63 13.52 5.35
CA THR A 214 -19.06 13.20 5.27
C THR A 214 -19.85 14.50 5.20
N VAL A 215 -20.65 14.65 4.16
CA VAL A 215 -21.57 15.79 4.01
C VAL A 215 -22.98 15.28 4.23
N THR A 216 -23.63 15.75 5.28
CA THR A 216 -25.03 15.44 5.59
C THR A 216 -25.90 16.63 5.24
N ILE A 217 -26.96 16.38 4.47
CA ILE A 217 -27.91 17.38 4.04
C ILE A 217 -29.28 17.07 4.68
N HIS A 218 -29.82 18.04 5.39
CA HIS A 218 -31.14 17.98 6.03
C HIS A 218 -32.17 18.71 5.18
N GLY A 219 -33.14 17.97 4.67
CA GLY A 219 -34.23 18.50 3.87
C GLY A 219 -35.49 18.74 4.68
N PHE A 220 -36.45 19.37 4.04
CA PHE A 220 -37.78 19.58 4.59
C PHE A 220 -38.83 19.17 3.55
N SER A 221 -39.56 18.08 3.84
CA SER A 221 -40.55 17.51 2.94
C SER A 221 -41.93 18.09 3.16
N VAL A 222 -42.59 18.45 2.07
CA VAL A 222 -44.01 18.80 2.01
C VAL A 222 -44.62 18.17 0.76
N HIS A 223 -45.94 18.19 0.63
CA HIS A 223 -46.61 17.67 -0.56
C HIS A 223 -46.12 18.40 -1.81
N PRO A 224 -45.67 17.67 -2.88
CA PRO A 224 -45.03 18.28 -4.04
C PRO A 224 -45.89 19.37 -4.73
N GLY A 225 -47.20 19.22 -4.75
CA GLY A 225 -48.11 20.22 -5.28
C GLY A 225 -48.17 21.54 -4.50
N SER A 226 -47.65 21.58 -3.28
CA SER A 226 -47.59 22.77 -2.39
C SER A 226 -46.14 23.12 -1.99
N ALA A 227 -45.15 22.61 -2.71
CA ALA A 227 -43.75 22.66 -2.35
C ALA A 227 -43.08 24.02 -2.61
N LYS A 228 -43.70 24.92 -3.38
CA LYS A 228 -43.11 26.21 -3.73
C LYS A 228 -42.79 27.01 -2.47
N ASP A 229 -41.54 27.46 -2.35
CA ASP A 229 -41.00 28.28 -1.26
C ASP A 229 -41.09 27.61 0.15
N ALA A 230 -41.39 26.29 0.20
CA ALA A 230 -41.53 25.52 1.43
C ALA A 230 -40.65 24.28 1.50
N MET A 231 -40.50 23.54 0.39
CA MET A 231 -39.71 22.30 0.35
C MET A 231 -38.21 22.59 0.23
N ILE A 232 -37.42 21.89 1.03
CA ILE A 232 -35.98 21.73 0.82
C ILE A 232 -35.75 20.26 0.48
N ASN A 233 -35.46 19.95 -0.77
CA ASN A 233 -35.17 18.58 -1.20
C ASN A 233 -33.69 18.28 -0.99
N ALA A 234 -33.37 17.43 0.00
CA ALA A 234 -31.99 17.10 0.36
C ALA A 234 -31.21 16.49 -0.80
N SER A 235 -31.82 15.63 -1.61
CA SER A 235 -31.16 15.05 -2.80
C SER A 235 -30.76 16.12 -3.84
N ASN A 236 -31.60 17.14 -4.05
CA ASN A 236 -31.28 18.25 -4.96
C ASN A 236 -30.11 19.10 -4.42
N VAL A 237 -30.12 19.38 -3.11
CA VAL A 237 -29.01 20.13 -2.46
C VAL A 237 -27.72 19.32 -2.50
N ALA A 238 -27.76 17.99 -2.35
CA ALA A 238 -26.60 17.12 -2.45
C ALA A 238 -25.98 17.17 -3.87
N MET A 239 -26.81 17.15 -4.91
CA MET A 239 -26.31 17.32 -6.28
C MET A 239 -25.71 18.72 -6.49
N GLU A 240 -26.30 19.78 -5.95
CA GLU A 240 -25.78 21.14 -6.03
C GLU A 240 -24.43 21.24 -5.31
N PHE A 241 -24.28 20.62 -4.11
CA PHE A 241 -23.04 20.55 -3.39
C PHE A 241 -21.95 19.89 -4.24
N HIS A 242 -22.22 18.70 -4.80
CA HIS A 242 -21.25 17.97 -5.63
C HIS A 242 -20.85 18.74 -6.89
N MET A 243 -21.82 19.38 -7.55
CA MET A 243 -21.56 20.16 -8.77
C MET A 243 -20.78 21.46 -8.52
N ALA A 244 -20.69 21.94 -7.28
CA ALA A 244 -19.86 23.10 -6.92
C ALA A 244 -18.37 22.73 -6.80
N LEU A 245 -18.02 21.44 -6.78
CA LEU A 245 -16.61 20.98 -6.75
C LEU A 245 -16.00 21.01 -8.16
N PRO A 246 -14.67 21.23 -8.25
CA PRO A 246 -13.98 21.26 -9.54
C PRO A 246 -14.09 19.92 -10.28
N VAL A 247 -14.69 19.93 -11.47
CA VAL A 247 -14.91 18.71 -12.28
C VAL A 247 -13.61 18.00 -12.65
N MET A 248 -12.51 18.75 -12.86
CA MET A 248 -11.20 18.21 -13.24
C MET A 248 -10.35 17.78 -12.04
N ALA A 249 -10.85 17.89 -10.81
CA ALA A 249 -10.16 17.43 -9.61
C ALA A 249 -10.78 16.11 -9.10
N ARG A 250 -10.85 15.11 -9.95
CA ARG A 250 -11.38 13.77 -9.67
C ARG A 250 -10.32 12.71 -9.97
N PRO A 251 -10.37 11.50 -9.39
CA PRO A 251 -9.42 10.44 -9.71
C PRO A 251 -9.29 10.17 -11.21
N GLU A 252 -10.42 10.19 -11.95
CA GLU A 252 -10.50 9.91 -13.39
C GLU A 252 -9.82 10.97 -14.27
N THR A 253 -9.46 12.12 -13.71
CA THR A 253 -8.89 13.26 -14.43
C THR A 253 -7.57 13.76 -13.85
N THR A 254 -6.97 13.03 -12.90
CA THR A 254 -5.76 13.44 -12.22
C THR A 254 -4.69 12.36 -12.24
N GLU A 255 -3.42 12.75 -12.30
CA GLU A 255 -2.25 11.87 -12.32
C GLU A 255 -1.07 12.46 -11.52
N GLY A 256 -0.04 11.66 -11.26
CA GLY A 256 1.18 12.08 -10.58
C GLY A 256 0.87 12.81 -9.26
N TYR A 257 1.35 14.03 -9.12
CA TYR A 257 1.18 14.87 -7.93
C TYR A 257 -0.18 15.57 -7.81
N GLN A 258 -1.08 15.38 -8.77
CA GLN A 258 -2.38 16.05 -8.75
C GLN A 258 -3.31 15.39 -7.74
N GLY A 259 -3.82 16.18 -6.80
CA GLY A 259 -4.78 15.74 -5.81
C GLY A 259 -6.23 15.81 -6.30
N PHE A 260 -7.15 15.17 -5.57
CA PHE A 260 -8.54 15.04 -5.98
C PHE A 260 -9.55 15.10 -4.83
N TYR A 261 -10.84 15.26 -5.19
CA TYR A 261 -12.03 14.94 -4.42
C TYR A 261 -12.66 13.70 -5.06
N HIS A 262 -12.80 12.62 -4.32
CA HIS A 262 -13.45 11.41 -4.82
C HIS A 262 -14.76 11.18 -4.05
N LEU A 263 -15.88 11.25 -4.76
CA LEU A 263 -17.19 10.88 -4.22
C LEU A 263 -17.28 9.35 -4.21
N CYS A 264 -17.18 8.75 -3.03
CA CYS A 264 -17.24 7.29 -2.86
C CYS A 264 -18.67 6.78 -2.67
N GLN A 265 -19.51 7.59 -1.99
CA GLN A 265 -20.88 7.20 -1.65
C GLN A 265 -21.82 8.39 -1.78
N MET A 266 -23.00 8.11 -2.34
CA MET A 266 -24.10 9.08 -2.42
C MET A 266 -25.42 8.35 -2.23
N TYR A 267 -26.19 8.73 -1.23
CA TYR A 267 -27.53 8.21 -1.00
C TYR A 267 -28.42 9.28 -0.36
N GLY A 268 -29.73 9.17 -0.52
CA GLY A 268 -30.66 10.09 0.09
C GLY A 268 -32.03 10.15 -0.56
N ASP A 269 -32.90 10.90 0.09
CA ASP A 269 -34.27 11.22 -0.36
C ASP A 269 -34.55 12.72 -0.22
N VAL A 270 -35.84 13.09 -0.07
CA VAL A 270 -36.26 14.49 0.11
C VAL A 270 -35.86 15.03 1.48
N THR A 271 -35.79 14.16 2.50
CA THR A 271 -35.63 14.55 3.92
C THR A 271 -34.17 14.53 4.39
N GLU A 272 -33.36 13.61 3.89
CA GLU A 272 -31.94 13.50 4.21
C GLU A 272 -31.17 13.01 2.99
N ALA A 273 -29.95 13.54 2.81
CA ALA A 273 -28.97 12.96 1.88
C ALA A 273 -27.59 12.99 2.49
N LYS A 274 -26.73 12.03 2.09
CA LYS A 274 -25.35 11.93 2.53
C LYS A 274 -24.41 11.72 1.35
N LEU A 275 -23.27 12.42 1.40
CA LEU A 275 -22.18 12.27 0.44
C LEU A 275 -20.92 11.90 1.21
N GLY A 276 -20.27 10.80 0.81
CA GLY A 276 -18.98 10.39 1.36
C GLY A 276 -17.85 10.73 0.37
N TYR A 277 -16.87 11.49 0.83
CA TYR A 277 -15.71 11.89 0.04
C TYR A 277 -14.41 11.38 0.61
N ILE A 278 -13.47 11.07 -0.29
CA ILE A 278 -12.04 10.96 0.02
C ILE A 278 -11.33 12.15 -0.60
N LEU A 279 -10.50 12.84 0.19
CA LEU A 279 -9.68 13.97 -0.23
C LEU A 279 -8.22 13.54 -0.24
N ARG A 280 -7.49 13.83 -1.32
CA ARG A 280 -6.07 13.49 -1.46
C ARG A 280 -5.30 14.65 -2.07
N ASP A 281 -4.10 14.91 -1.55
CA ASP A 281 -3.10 15.79 -2.18
C ASP A 281 -1.71 15.50 -1.60
N HIS A 282 -0.65 15.55 -2.41
CA HIS A 282 0.72 15.44 -1.92
C HIS A 282 1.13 16.66 -1.09
N ASP A 283 0.60 17.83 -1.43
CA ASP A 283 0.83 19.07 -0.70
C ASP A 283 -0.19 19.27 0.42
N ALA A 284 0.29 19.40 1.67
CA ALA A 284 -0.58 19.57 2.83
C ALA A 284 -1.43 20.85 2.78
N GLY A 285 -0.89 21.94 2.20
CA GLY A 285 -1.62 23.20 2.01
C GLY A 285 -2.75 23.07 1.00
N LYS A 286 -2.52 22.32 -0.09
CA LYS A 286 -3.56 22.01 -1.07
C LYS A 286 -4.63 21.07 -0.52
N LEU A 287 -4.25 20.08 0.33
CA LEU A 287 -5.24 19.27 1.04
C LEU A 287 -6.08 20.14 1.97
N GLN A 288 -5.45 21.05 2.73
CA GLN A 288 -6.19 21.98 3.59
C GLN A 288 -7.14 22.85 2.77
N PHE A 289 -6.69 23.39 1.63
CA PHE A 289 -7.56 24.12 0.71
C PHE A 289 -8.77 23.29 0.25
N LYS A 290 -8.58 21.99 -0.02
CA LYS A 290 -9.69 21.11 -0.38
C LYS A 290 -10.71 20.97 0.76
N LYS A 291 -10.25 20.83 2.01
CA LYS A 291 -11.12 20.78 3.18
C LYS A 291 -11.90 22.08 3.35
N ASP A 292 -11.21 23.21 3.27
CA ASP A 292 -11.83 24.55 3.41
C ASP A 292 -12.87 24.78 2.31
N ASN A 293 -12.61 24.31 1.10
CA ASN A 293 -13.56 24.42 -0.01
C ASN A 293 -14.88 23.69 0.26
N LEU A 294 -14.85 22.48 0.87
CA LEU A 294 -16.09 21.80 1.28
C LEU A 294 -16.87 22.62 2.30
N LEU A 295 -16.18 23.21 3.29
CA LEU A 295 -16.80 24.07 4.30
C LEU A 295 -17.39 25.36 3.70
N HIS A 296 -16.70 25.94 2.71
CA HIS A 296 -17.21 27.13 2.02
C HIS A 296 -18.47 26.82 1.20
N ILE A 297 -18.53 25.70 0.51
CA ILE A 297 -19.72 25.25 -0.23
C ILE A 297 -20.89 25.04 0.75
N ALA A 298 -20.63 24.37 1.89
CA ALA A 298 -21.65 24.18 2.93
C ALA A 298 -22.16 25.53 3.47
N CYS A 299 -21.27 26.47 3.74
CA CYS A 299 -21.63 27.83 4.18
C CYS A 299 -22.51 28.54 3.15
N TYR A 300 -22.15 28.49 1.87
CA TYR A 300 -22.93 29.06 0.79
C TYR A 300 -24.35 28.44 0.72
N LEU A 301 -24.46 27.11 0.77
CA LEU A 301 -25.75 26.41 0.70
C LEU A 301 -26.60 26.64 1.94
N ASN A 302 -25.99 26.74 3.13
CA ASN A 302 -26.67 27.13 4.34
C ASN A 302 -27.21 28.58 4.27
N GLY A 303 -26.49 29.47 3.61
CA GLY A 303 -27.01 30.83 3.31
C GLY A 303 -28.19 30.82 2.35
N LYS A 304 -28.24 29.88 1.42
CA LYS A 304 -29.29 29.75 0.41
C LYS A 304 -30.55 29.06 0.92
N TYR A 305 -30.38 27.96 1.68
CA TYR A 305 -31.46 27.06 2.07
C TYR A 305 -31.86 27.17 3.55
N GLY A 306 -31.06 27.84 4.36
CA GLY A 306 -31.23 28.02 5.80
C GLY A 306 -30.13 27.36 6.62
N PRO A 307 -29.83 27.91 7.82
CA PRO A 307 -28.79 27.36 8.70
C PRO A 307 -29.07 25.90 9.09
N GLY A 308 -28.03 25.06 9.07
CA GLY A 308 -28.10 23.64 9.42
C GLY A 308 -28.65 22.73 8.33
N THR A 309 -28.88 23.26 7.11
CA THR A 309 -29.26 22.44 5.96
C THR A 309 -28.11 21.54 5.51
N VAL A 310 -26.85 22.00 5.58
CA VAL A 310 -25.66 21.25 5.17
C VAL A 310 -24.66 21.22 6.32
N GLU A 311 -24.29 20.02 6.74
CA GLU A 311 -23.26 19.74 7.74
C GLU A 311 -22.10 19.00 7.08
N VAL A 312 -20.86 19.33 7.46
CA VAL A 312 -19.64 18.69 6.94
C VAL A 312 -18.78 18.24 8.10
N GLU A 313 -18.53 16.94 8.17
CA GLU A 313 -17.56 16.33 9.08
C GLU A 313 -16.32 15.93 8.28
N ILE A 314 -15.12 16.35 8.74
CA ILE A 314 -13.85 16.01 8.09
C ILE A 314 -12.96 15.29 9.09
N LYS A 315 -12.35 14.19 8.65
CA LYS A 315 -11.38 13.40 9.44
C LYS A 315 -10.09 13.24 8.64
N ASP A 316 -8.95 13.60 9.24
CA ASP A 316 -7.63 13.32 8.68
C ASP A 316 -7.31 11.83 8.85
N SER A 317 -6.68 11.24 7.84
CA SER A 317 -6.28 9.82 7.85
C SER A 317 -4.76 9.69 8.01
N TYR A 318 -4.01 9.89 6.94
CA TYR A 318 -2.55 9.79 6.95
C TYR A 318 -1.91 11.03 6.30
N ARG A 319 -0.59 11.13 6.44
CA ARG A 319 0.19 12.28 5.96
C ARG A 319 1.31 11.83 5.04
N ASN A 320 1.73 12.73 4.15
CA ASN A 320 2.91 12.53 3.31
C ASN A 320 4.17 12.34 4.17
N MET A 321 4.90 11.25 3.94
CA MET A 321 6.10 10.93 4.70
C MET A 321 7.32 11.78 4.36
N LEU A 322 7.30 12.53 3.24
CA LEU A 322 8.43 13.33 2.76
C LEU A 322 9.05 14.21 3.85
N GLU A 323 8.22 14.84 4.70
CA GLU A 323 8.70 15.69 5.80
C GLU A 323 9.60 14.91 6.77
N LYS A 324 9.30 13.64 6.99
CA LYS A 324 10.03 12.73 7.88
C LYS A 324 11.23 12.08 7.20
N ILE A 325 11.17 11.88 5.88
CA ILE A 325 12.28 11.32 5.09
C ILE A 325 13.36 12.36 4.79
N LYS A 326 13.00 13.63 4.56
CA LYS A 326 13.98 14.71 4.26
C LYS A 326 15.19 14.77 5.19
N PRO A 327 15.06 14.69 6.54
CA PRO A 327 16.21 14.65 7.43
C PRO A 327 17.08 13.40 7.29
N HIS A 328 16.54 12.33 6.72
CA HIS A 328 17.15 11.02 6.52
C HIS A 328 17.31 10.68 5.04
N PHE A 329 17.58 11.68 4.19
CA PHE A 329 17.59 11.52 2.74
C PHE A 329 18.66 10.55 2.23
N HIS A 330 19.64 10.21 3.08
CA HIS A 330 20.59 9.12 2.82
C HIS A 330 19.90 7.78 2.50
N LEU A 331 18.67 7.55 2.99
CA LEU A 331 17.86 6.37 2.66
C LEU A 331 17.57 6.32 1.15
N VAL A 332 17.07 7.43 0.60
CA VAL A 332 16.78 7.56 -0.84
C VAL A 332 18.08 7.44 -1.67
N GLU A 333 19.15 8.13 -1.24
CA GLU A 333 20.43 8.07 -1.95
C GLU A 333 21.07 6.68 -1.93
N THR A 334 20.92 5.94 -0.82
CA THR A 334 21.41 4.57 -0.71
C THR A 334 20.60 3.62 -1.58
N ALA A 335 19.27 3.77 -1.60
CA ALA A 335 18.40 3.01 -2.48
C ALA A 335 18.74 3.24 -3.97
N ARG A 336 18.93 4.49 -4.42
CA ARG A 336 19.38 4.81 -5.78
C ARG A 336 20.67 4.07 -6.15
N LYS A 337 21.69 4.16 -5.29
CA LYS A 337 22.99 3.49 -5.54
C LYS A 337 22.83 1.97 -5.57
N ALA A 338 21.96 1.40 -4.76
CA ALA A 338 21.72 -0.05 -4.72
C ALA A 338 21.01 -0.53 -6.00
N ILE A 339 20.04 0.23 -6.50
CA ILE A 339 19.32 -0.03 -7.74
C ILE A 339 20.26 0.09 -8.94
N GLU A 340 21.07 1.17 -9.03
CA GLU A 340 22.09 1.34 -10.07
C GLU A 340 23.11 0.18 -10.06
N LYS A 341 23.53 -0.25 -8.88
CA LYS A 341 24.44 -1.38 -8.70
C LYS A 341 23.83 -2.70 -9.18
N ALA A 342 22.51 -2.87 -9.06
CA ALA A 342 21.78 -4.02 -9.61
C ALA A 342 21.58 -3.93 -11.14
N GLY A 343 22.04 -2.86 -11.78
CA GLY A 343 21.95 -2.64 -13.23
C GLY A 343 20.62 -2.07 -13.70
N LEU A 344 19.84 -1.47 -12.80
CA LEU A 344 18.55 -0.82 -13.08
C LEU A 344 18.68 0.70 -12.99
N THR A 345 17.72 1.40 -13.57
CA THR A 345 17.56 2.85 -13.41
C THR A 345 16.64 3.14 -12.23
N PRO A 346 17.06 3.93 -11.22
CA PRO A 346 16.17 4.31 -10.12
C PRO A 346 15.04 5.22 -10.62
N GLU A 347 13.82 4.92 -10.19
CA GLU A 347 12.64 5.74 -10.48
C GLU A 347 12.02 6.23 -9.17
N GLU A 348 11.81 7.54 -9.06
CA GLU A 348 11.16 8.15 -7.90
C GLU A 348 9.67 8.31 -8.20
N ILE A 349 8.85 7.56 -7.52
CA ILE A 349 7.41 7.46 -7.78
C ILE A 349 6.63 8.07 -6.63
N PRO A 350 5.80 9.11 -6.88
CA PRO A 350 4.90 9.63 -5.85
C PRO A 350 3.71 8.68 -5.66
N VAL A 351 3.58 8.08 -4.48
CA VAL A 351 2.48 7.17 -4.15
C VAL A 351 1.15 7.92 -4.08
N ARG A 352 0.16 7.44 -4.80
CA ARG A 352 -1.20 8.03 -4.80
C ARG A 352 -2.11 7.37 -3.77
N GLY A 353 -1.55 6.86 -2.68
CA GLY A 353 -2.21 6.18 -1.57
C GLY A 353 -1.50 6.44 -0.25
N GLY A 354 -1.73 5.58 0.73
CA GLY A 354 -0.98 5.46 1.97
C GLY A 354 -0.09 4.22 1.91
N THR A 355 0.84 4.07 2.84
CA THR A 355 1.66 2.88 3.05
C THR A 355 2.01 2.77 4.53
N ASP A 356 2.35 1.57 5.00
CA ASP A 356 2.89 1.38 6.35
C ASP A 356 4.13 2.25 6.59
N GLY A 357 5.01 2.39 5.58
CA GLY A 357 6.19 3.24 5.65
C GLY A 357 5.87 4.71 5.97
N ALA A 358 4.75 5.24 5.45
CA ALA A 358 4.31 6.58 5.77
C ALA A 358 3.89 6.72 7.24
N VAL A 359 3.11 5.77 7.76
CA VAL A 359 2.66 5.76 9.17
C VAL A 359 3.86 5.59 10.10
N LEU A 360 4.75 4.63 9.83
CA LEU A 360 5.97 4.38 10.59
C LEU A 360 6.89 5.61 10.63
N SER A 361 7.04 6.31 9.49
CA SER A 361 7.83 7.54 9.42
C SER A 361 7.29 8.63 10.36
N TRP A 362 5.97 8.79 10.43
CA TRP A 362 5.34 9.73 11.35
C TRP A 362 5.40 9.28 12.82
N LYS A 363 5.49 7.98 13.08
CA LYS A 363 5.70 7.41 14.41
C LYS A 363 7.17 7.46 14.87
N GLY A 364 8.11 7.91 14.00
CA GLY A 364 9.50 8.14 14.34
C GLY A 364 10.50 7.12 13.79
N LEU A 365 10.06 6.20 12.92
CA LEU A 365 10.91 5.29 12.16
C LEU A 365 10.93 5.71 10.69
N PRO A 366 11.92 6.48 10.21
CA PRO A 366 12.00 6.87 8.80
C PRO A 366 12.02 5.64 7.89
N CYS A 367 11.02 5.51 7.00
CA CYS A 367 10.78 4.28 6.26
C CYS A 367 10.24 4.57 4.84
N PRO A 368 11.11 4.84 3.84
CA PRO A 368 10.68 4.90 2.45
C PRO A 368 10.37 3.50 1.91
N ASN A 369 9.62 3.43 0.80
CA ASN A 369 9.18 2.20 0.18
C ASN A 369 10.06 1.83 -1.02
N LEU A 370 10.25 0.53 -1.28
CA LEU A 370 11.01 -0.04 -2.39
C LEU A 370 10.12 -0.95 -3.23
N GLY A 371 10.31 -0.92 -4.55
CA GLY A 371 9.55 -1.75 -5.47
C GLY A 371 9.89 -3.24 -5.39
N THR A 372 8.87 -4.09 -5.47
CA THR A 372 8.94 -5.55 -5.46
C THR A 372 8.99 -6.16 -6.87
N GLY A 373 8.64 -5.38 -7.89
CA GLY A 373 8.54 -5.88 -9.28
C GLY A 373 7.21 -6.54 -9.61
N GLY A 374 6.15 -6.26 -8.84
CA GLY A 374 4.79 -6.70 -9.09
C GLY A 374 3.96 -5.70 -9.91
N PHE A 375 2.86 -6.17 -10.47
CA PHE A 375 1.94 -5.39 -11.33
C PHE A 375 0.49 -5.77 -11.11
N ASN A 376 -0.42 -4.84 -11.40
CA ASN A 376 -1.88 -5.03 -11.36
C ASN A 376 -2.41 -5.52 -10.01
N PHE A 377 -1.87 -4.99 -8.92
CA PHE A 377 -2.28 -5.32 -7.55
C PHE A 377 -3.79 -5.19 -7.34
N HIS A 378 -4.30 -5.81 -6.27
CA HIS A 378 -5.72 -5.79 -5.87
C HIS A 378 -6.69 -6.40 -6.90
N GLY A 379 -6.21 -7.23 -7.84
CA GLY A 379 -7.04 -7.79 -8.88
C GLY A 379 -6.62 -9.16 -9.39
N VAL A 380 -7.52 -9.81 -10.15
CA VAL A 380 -7.27 -11.14 -10.71
C VAL A 380 -6.21 -11.16 -11.82
N CYS A 381 -5.81 -9.98 -12.32
CA CYS A 381 -4.71 -9.82 -13.28
C CYS A 381 -3.37 -9.49 -12.61
N GLU A 382 -3.28 -9.62 -11.31
CA GLU A 382 -2.06 -9.42 -10.56
C GLU A 382 -0.98 -10.40 -11.01
N CYS A 383 0.25 -9.90 -11.16
CA CYS A 383 1.38 -10.70 -11.64
C CYS A 383 2.73 -10.12 -11.20
N THR A 384 3.76 -10.94 -11.24
CA THR A 384 5.17 -10.57 -11.08
C THR A 384 6.04 -11.48 -11.94
N THR A 385 7.35 -11.33 -11.88
CA THR A 385 8.29 -12.26 -12.53
C THR A 385 9.36 -12.74 -11.57
N ALA A 386 9.87 -13.95 -11.81
CA ALA A 386 10.94 -14.51 -11.00
C ALA A 386 12.22 -13.66 -11.06
N GLU A 387 12.51 -13.07 -12.22
CA GLU A 387 13.69 -12.27 -12.48
C GLU A 387 13.63 -10.91 -11.78
N ARG A 388 12.46 -10.26 -11.74
CA ARG A 388 12.26 -8.99 -11.01
C ARG A 388 12.36 -9.19 -9.50
N MET A 389 11.78 -10.26 -8.96
CA MET A 389 11.94 -10.62 -7.55
C MET A 389 13.39 -10.92 -7.17
N ASP A 390 14.18 -11.56 -8.06
CA ASP A 390 15.63 -11.74 -7.85
C ASP A 390 16.35 -10.39 -7.84
N LYS A 391 15.94 -9.44 -8.69
CA LYS A 391 16.50 -8.08 -8.72
C LYS A 391 16.15 -7.29 -7.44
N ALA A 392 14.93 -7.37 -6.95
CA ALA A 392 14.55 -6.77 -5.66
C ALA A 392 15.42 -7.36 -4.52
N THR A 393 15.58 -8.68 -4.47
CA THR A 393 16.48 -9.33 -3.52
C THR A 393 17.93 -8.82 -3.65
N GLU A 394 18.44 -8.62 -4.87
CA GLU A 394 19.78 -8.07 -5.13
C GLU A 394 19.90 -6.63 -4.63
N ILE A 395 18.86 -5.81 -4.83
CA ILE A 395 18.80 -4.42 -4.32
C ILE A 395 18.87 -4.40 -2.79
N LEU A 396 18.09 -5.24 -2.10
CA LEU A 396 18.14 -5.34 -0.64
C LEU A 396 19.55 -5.72 -0.14
N LEU A 397 20.21 -6.69 -0.77
CA LEU A 397 21.59 -7.06 -0.43
C LEU A 397 22.57 -5.91 -0.68
N ASN A 398 22.39 -5.15 -1.75
CA ASN A 398 23.20 -3.98 -2.07
C ASN A 398 23.00 -2.84 -1.03
N ILE A 399 21.77 -2.60 -0.56
CA ILE A 399 21.50 -1.65 0.51
C ILE A 399 22.21 -2.05 1.78
N ILE A 400 22.08 -3.32 2.20
CA ILE A 400 22.74 -3.86 3.40
C ILE A 400 24.27 -3.70 3.29
N GLU A 401 24.85 -4.03 2.13
CA GLU A 401 26.29 -3.86 1.90
C GLU A 401 26.73 -2.38 1.99
N LEU A 402 25.94 -1.46 1.42
CA LEU A 402 26.26 -0.03 1.46
C LEU A 402 26.26 0.52 2.89
N TYR A 403 25.36 0.07 3.76
CA TYR A 403 25.34 0.45 5.17
C TYR A 403 26.40 -0.27 6.01
N SER A 404 27.01 -1.35 5.51
CA SER A 404 28.10 -2.05 6.20
C SER A 404 29.47 -1.38 6.00
N LYS A 405 29.61 -0.54 5.00
CA LYS A 405 30.83 0.22 4.68
C LYS A 405 30.91 1.53 5.46
#